data_a1b03baae11a05350d7959789597e842
#
_entry.id   a1b03baae11a05350d7959789597e842
#
_cell.length_a   1.000
_cell.length_b   1.000
_cell.length_c   1.000
_cell.angle_alpha   90.00
_cell.angle_beta   90.00
_cell.angle_gamma   90.00
#
_symmetry.space_group_name_H-M   'P 1'
#
loop_
_entity.id
_entity.type
_entity.pdbx_description
1 polymer ?
#
loop_
_entity_poly.entity_id
_entity_poly.type
_entity_poly.pdbx_seq_one_letter_code
_entity_poly.pdbx_strand_id
1 'polypeptide(L)'
;AFERAIEIGVEWIELDVHADTGGRLVVTHDKPVSHRAYPMLEEALDLLRGRVGAMVELKSASNYRQHAVVARTVRLLGDDDVLVSFQRPALEEARSLRPGLRTVQHMGFGNTVRVARDAWAVGFREGRVTGRGIAAAHRLGLVPLVYTVNEPGRMRALDSLGAGGIFTDRPELALPLFPVAARP
;
A
#
# COMPACT_ATOMS: atom_id res chain seq x y z
N ALA A 1 13.34 -10.98 3.18
CA ALA A 1 11.97 -10.73 3.63
C ALA A 1 10.97 -11.18 2.55
N PHE A 2 11.07 -10.71 1.27
CA PHE A 2 10.10 -10.97 0.21
C PHE A 2 9.91 -12.45 -0.10
N GLU A 3 10.98 -13.23 -0.30
CA GLU A 3 10.89 -14.69 -0.55
C GLU A 3 10.09 -15.38 0.55
N ARG A 4 10.31 -15.03 1.81
CA ARG A 4 9.55 -15.60 2.92
C ARG A 4 8.08 -15.24 2.89
N ALA A 5 7.72 -14.01 2.54
CA ALA A 5 6.34 -13.59 2.42
C ALA A 5 5.62 -14.32 1.25
N ILE A 6 6.34 -14.52 0.13
CA ILE A 6 5.84 -15.30 -1.01
C ILE A 6 5.59 -16.75 -0.62
N GLU A 7 6.53 -17.41 0.08
CA GLU A 7 6.38 -18.78 0.58
C GLU A 7 5.18 -18.94 1.53
N ILE A 8 4.92 -17.93 2.36
CA ILE A 8 3.76 -17.89 3.27
C ILE A 8 2.44 -17.75 2.48
N GLY A 9 2.48 -17.20 1.27
CA GLY A 9 1.33 -17.07 0.39
C GLY A 9 0.50 -15.80 0.64
N VAL A 10 1.14 -14.67 0.93
CA VAL A 10 0.45 -13.37 1.05
C VAL A 10 -0.12 -12.91 -0.30
N GLU A 11 -1.14 -12.07 -0.28
CA GLU A 11 -1.75 -11.53 -1.50
C GLU A 11 -0.92 -10.39 -2.10
N TRP A 12 -0.39 -9.50 -1.25
CA TRP A 12 0.50 -8.40 -1.64
C TRP A 12 1.70 -8.28 -0.71
N ILE A 13 2.80 -7.75 -1.26
CA ILE A 13 3.95 -7.27 -0.50
C ILE A 13 4.00 -5.75 -0.63
N GLU A 14 4.06 -5.06 0.50
CA GLU A 14 4.16 -3.62 0.53
C GLU A 14 5.61 -3.17 0.41
N LEU A 15 5.82 -2.08 -0.35
CA LEU A 15 7.11 -1.46 -0.64
C LEU A 15 7.01 0.06 -0.47
N ASP A 16 7.89 0.63 0.35
CA ASP A 16 8.06 2.08 0.45
C ASP A 16 9.00 2.61 -0.64
N VAL A 17 8.56 3.59 -1.40
CA VAL A 17 9.32 4.14 -2.53
C VAL A 17 9.54 5.64 -2.41
N HIS A 18 10.80 6.02 -2.60
CA HIS A 18 11.25 7.40 -2.75
C HIS A 18 11.95 7.62 -4.09
N ALA A 19 12.13 8.88 -4.49
CA ALA A 19 13.17 9.23 -5.45
C ALA A 19 14.46 9.58 -4.70
N ASP A 20 15.60 9.07 -5.15
CA ASP A 20 16.91 9.49 -4.66
C ASP A 20 17.31 10.86 -5.26
N THR A 21 18.50 11.35 -4.91
CA THR A 21 19.01 12.63 -5.40
C THR A 21 19.20 12.69 -6.91
N GLY A 22 19.37 11.55 -7.57
CA GLY A 22 19.43 11.40 -9.03
C GLY A 22 18.09 11.16 -9.69
N GLY A 23 17.02 11.12 -8.89
CA GLY A 23 15.66 10.85 -9.37
C GLY A 23 15.35 9.37 -9.62
N ARG A 24 16.22 8.43 -9.21
CA ARG A 24 15.93 6.99 -9.34
C ARG A 24 14.89 6.58 -8.31
N LEU A 25 13.95 5.71 -8.70
CA LEU A 25 12.95 5.14 -7.79
C LEU A 25 13.61 4.02 -6.98
N VAL A 26 13.73 4.24 -5.69
CA VAL A 26 14.42 3.33 -4.76
C VAL A 26 13.49 2.84 -3.66
N VAL A 27 13.67 1.59 -3.25
CA VAL A 27 12.87 0.97 -2.17
C VAL A 27 13.55 1.24 -0.84
N THR A 28 12.90 2.05 -0.02
CA THR A 28 13.34 2.38 1.34
C THR A 28 12.23 3.07 2.11
N HIS A 29 12.08 2.74 3.40
CA HIS A 29 11.12 3.42 4.28
C HIS A 29 11.53 4.88 4.55
N ASP A 30 12.79 5.10 4.87
CA ASP A 30 13.30 6.42 5.21
C ASP A 30 13.79 7.18 3.98
N LYS A 31 13.84 8.50 4.10
CA LYS A 31 14.35 9.36 3.02
C LYS A 31 15.77 8.91 2.62
N PRO A 32 16.00 8.62 1.32
CA PRO A 32 17.29 8.12 0.87
C PRO A 32 18.41 9.13 1.07
N VAL A 33 19.60 8.62 1.42
CA VAL A 33 20.82 9.41 1.59
C VAL A 33 21.82 9.09 0.47
N SER A 34 22.54 10.11 -0.02
CA SER A 34 23.33 10.06 -1.25
C SER A 34 24.47 9.02 -1.26
N HIS A 35 24.97 8.64 -0.09
CA HIS A 35 26.11 7.72 0.05
C HIS A 35 25.72 6.24 0.25
N ARG A 36 24.41 5.94 0.21
CA ARG A 36 23.90 4.58 0.43
C ARG A 36 23.27 4.01 -0.84
N ALA A 37 23.56 2.75 -1.13
CA ALA A 37 22.88 2.00 -2.17
C ALA A 37 21.52 1.48 -1.64
N TYR A 38 20.51 1.57 -2.49
CA TYR A 38 19.16 1.05 -2.23
C TYR A 38 18.72 0.17 -3.40
N PRO A 39 17.90 -0.86 -3.17
CA PRO A 39 17.27 -1.60 -4.26
C PRO A 39 16.45 -0.65 -5.14
N MET A 40 16.46 -0.89 -6.44
CA MET A 40 15.60 -0.16 -7.37
C MET A 40 14.17 -0.71 -7.30
N LEU A 41 13.18 0.16 -7.51
CA LEU A 41 11.79 -0.28 -7.58
C LEU A 41 11.59 -1.34 -8.68
N GLU A 42 12.19 -1.15 -9.84
CA GLU A 42 12.09 -2.07 -10.96
C GLU A 42 12.59 -3.47 -10.59
N GLU A 43 13.77 -3.57 -9.96
CA GLU A 43 14.34 -4.83 -9.47
C GLU A 43 13.42 -5.54 -8.45
N ALA A 44 12.83 -4.76 -7.55
CA ALA A 44 11.89 -5.29 -6.57
C ALA A 44 10.61 -5.82 -7.23
N LEU A 45 10.04 -5.07 -8.18
CA LEU A 45 8.85 -5.51 -8.91
C LEU A 45 9.11 -6.75 -9.77
N ASP A 46 10.29 -6.84 -10.41
CA ASP A 46 10.67 -8.02 -11.20
C ASP A 46 10.75 -9.28 -10.34
N LEU A 47 11.23 -9.16 -9.09
CA LEU A 47 11.25 -10.27 -8.13
C LEU A 47 9.84 -10.77 -7.77
N LEU A 48 8.86 -9.86 -7.71
CA LEU A 48 7.48 -10.15 -7.28
C LEU A 48 6.58 -10.61 -8.45
N ARG A 49 6.91 -10.21 -9.67
CA ARG A 49 6.07 -10.38 -10.87
C ARG A 49 5.68 -11.83 -11.10
N GLY A 50 4.38 -12.08 -11.27
CA GLY A 50 3.82 -13.43 -11.48
C GLY A 50 3.81 -14.32 -10.22
N ARG A 51 4.30 -13.84 -9.09
CA ARG A 51 4.36 -14.59 -7.82
C ARG A 51 3.44 -14.01 -6.75
N VAL A 52 3.44 -12.69 -6.61
CA VAL A 52 2.64 -11.94 -5.62
C VAL A 52 2.44 -10.52 -6.12
N GLY A 53 1.34 -9.85 -5.75
CA GLY A 53 1.13 -8.44 -6.09
C GLY A 53 2.03 -7.51 -5.26
N ALA A 54 2.34 -6.34 -5.78
CA ALA A 54 3.01 -5.29 -5.04
C ALA A 54 2.02 -4.19 -4.60
N MET A 55 2.11 -3.75 -3.36
CA MET A 55 1.53 -2.48 -2.88
C MET A 55 2.63 -1.44 -2.75
N VAL A 56 2.73 -0.55 -3.71
CA VAL A 56 3.82 0.45 -3.79
C VAL A 56 3.38 1.74 -3.13
N GLU A 57 3.91 2.04 -1.94
CA GLU A 57 3.66 3.33 -1.28
C GLU A 57 4.62 4.41 -1.79
N LEU A 58 4.08 5.41 -2.47
CA LEU A 58 4.83 6.61 -2.82
C LEU A 58 4.95 7.55 -1.62
N LYS A 59 6.15 7.58 -1.05
CA LYS A 59 6.50 8.50 0.03
C LYS A 59 6.75 9.91 -0.51
N SER A 60 6.07 10.90 0.05
CA SER A 60 6.33 12.33 -0.21
C SER A 60 6.42 12.70 -1.71
N ALA A 61 5.54 12.14 -2.56
CA ALA A 61 5.56 12.35 -4.00
C ALA A 61 5.62 13.84 -4.42
N SER A 62 5.01 14.74 -3.63
CA SER A 62 5.06 16.18 -3.86
C SER A 62 6.47 16.78 -3.81
N ASN A 63 7.38 16.16 -3.06
CA ASN A 63 8.78 16.61 -2.95
C ASN A 63 9.62 16.22 -4.18
N TYR A 64 9.09 15.34 -5.03
CA TYR A 64 9.80 14.75 -6.18
C TYR A 64 9.11 15.04 -7.51
N ARG A 65 8.28 16.10 -7.59
CA ARG A 65 7.53 16.46 -8.82
C ARG A 65 8.43 16.61 -10.04
N GLN A 66 9.62 17.20 -9.87
CA GLN A 66 10.61 17.36 -10.94
C GLN A 66 11.10 16.03 -11.53
N HIS A 67 10.92 14.92 -10.83
CA HIS A 67 11.33 13.59 -11.28
C HIS A 67 10.16 12.76 -11.86
N ALA A 68 8.96 13.36 -11.97
CA ALA A 68 7.75 12.68 -12.47
C ALA A 68 7.51 11.29 -11.82
N VAL A 69 7.70 11.22 -10.49
CA VAL A 69 7.73 9.93 -9.75
C VAL A 69 6.42 9.16 -9.90
N VAL A 70 5.27 9.82 -9.91
CA VAL A 70 3.96 9.17 -10.06
C VAL A 70 3.89 8.48 -11.42
N ALA A 71 4.14 9.23 -12.51
CA ALA A 71 4.04 8.69 -13.86
C ALA A 71 5.04 7.55 -14.12
N ARG A 72 6.24 7.64 -13.55
CA ARG A 72 7.26 6.60 -13.69
C ARG A 72 6.89 5.35 -12.90
N THR A 73 6.38 5.50 -11.68
CA THR A 73 5.90 4.37 -10.89
C THR A 73 4.73 3.68 -11.60
N VAL A 74 3.72 4.43 -12.04
CA VAL A 74 2.54 3.86 -12.74
C VAL A 74 2.94 3.03 -13.98
N ARG A 75 4.00 3.42 -14.71
CA ARG A 75 4.50 2.65 -15.86
C ARG A 75 5.14 1.31 -15.48
N LEU A 76 5.70 1.20 -14.28
CA LEU A 76 6.35 -0.03 -13.79
C LEU A 76 5.35 -1.02 -13.20
N LEU A 77 4.20 -0.54 -12.70
CA LEU A 77 3.20 -1.39 -12.06
C LEU A 77 2.54 -2.36 -13.04
N GLY A 78 2.38 -3.61 -12.64
CA GLY A 78 1.55 -4.62 -13.31
C GLY A 78 0.04 -4.43 -13.04
N ASP A 79 -0.79 -5.31 -13.58
CA ASP A 79 -2.26 -5.22 -13.43
C ASP A 79 -2.73 -5.61 -12.03
N ASP A 80 -1.98 -6.46 -11.34
CA ASP A 80 -2.26 -6.90 -9.97
C ASP A 80 -1.70 -5.95 -8.90
N ASP A 81 -0.86 -4.98 -9.30
CA ASP A 81 -0.21 -4.08 -8.38
C ASP A 81 -1.13 -2.92 -7.95
N VAL A 82 -0.83 -2.35 -6.81
CA VAL A 82 -1.62 -1.31 -6.16
C VAL A 82 -0.72 -0.13 -5.81
N LEU A 83 -1.17 1.09 -6.09
CA LEU A 83 -0.47 2.29 -5.66
C LEU A 83 -1.04 2.80 -4.34
N VAL A 84 -0.15 3.05 -3.38
CA VAL A 84 -0.49 3.51 -2.04
C VAL A 84 0.10 4.90 -1.81
N SER A 85 -0.61 5.82 -1.18
CA SER A 85 -0.04 7.10 -0.74
C SER A 85 -0.88 7.78 0.34
N PHE A 86 -0.22 8.59 1.17
CA PHE A 86 -0.87 9.61 2.00
C PHE A 86 -1.31 10.84 1.20
N GLN A 87 -0.73 11.04 0.03
CA GLN A 87 -0.92 12.23 -0.79
C GLN A 87 -1.99 11.99 -1.87
N ARG A 88 -3.20 12.46 -1.60
CA ARG A 88 -4.33 12.34 -2.53
C ARG A 88 -4.01 12.83 -3.95
N PRO A 89 -3.32 13.97 -4.18
CA PRO A 89 -2.99 14.40 -5.54
C PRO A 89 -2.15 13.39 -6.32
N ALA A 90 -1.25 12.63 -5.66
CA ALA A 90 -0.47 11.59 -6.32
C ALA A 90 -1.35 10.43 -6.80
N LEU A 91 -2.35 10.05 -6.01
CA LEU A 91 -3.32 9.01 -6.40
C LEU A 91 -4.28 9.49 -7.50
N GLU A 92 -4.67 10.77 -7.49
CA GLU A 92 -5.48 11.38 -8.55
C GLU A 92 -4.71 11.41 -9.88
N GLU A 93 -3.45 11.83 -9.86
CA GLU A 93 -2.55 11.79 -11.02
C GLU A 93 -2.41 10.36 -11.55
N ALA A 94 -2.14 9.39 -10.67
CA ALA A 94 -1.98 7.99 -11.06
C ALA A 94 -3.23 7.42 -11.75
N ARG A 95 -4.43 7.70 -11.23
CA ARG A 95 -5.68 7.26 -11.85
C ARG A 95 -5.98 7.97 -13.18
N SER A 96 -5.55 9.22 -13.34
CA SER A 96 -5.68 9.91 -14.63
C SER A 96 -4.74 9.33 -15.69
N LEU A 97 -3.56 8.86 -15.29
CA LEU A 97 -2.59 8.21 -16.18
C LEU A 97 -2.97 6.77 -16.54
N ARG A 98 -3.58 6.06 -15.60
CA ARG A 98 -4.02 4.66 -15.77
C ARG A 98 -5.39 4.47 -15.13
N PRO A 99 -6.47 4.72 -15.87
CA PRO A 99 -7.84 4.40 -15.43
C PRO A 99 -7.95 2.92 -15.07
N GLY A 100 -8.54 2.64 -13.91
CA GLY A 100 -8.65 1.26 -13.38
C GLY A 100 -7.50 0.82 -12.46
N LEU A 101 -6.42 1.59 -12.34
CA LEU A 101 -5.39 1.30 -11.34
C LEU A 101 -5.98 1.31 -9.93
N ARG A 102 -5.81 0.20 -9.21
CA ARG A 102 -6.19 0.14 -7.80
C ARG A 102 -5.30 1.06 -6.97
N THR A 103 -5.93 1.90 -6.14
CA THR A 103 -5.21 2.83 -5.26
C THR A 103 -5.67 2.71 -3.82
N VAL A 104 -4.75 2.86 -2.88
CA VAL A 104 -5.02 2.93 -1.45
C VAL A 104 -4.70 4.33 -0.94
N GLN A 105 -5.70 5.01 -0.40
CA GLN A 105 -5.48 6.27 0.30
C GLN A 105 -5.18 6.00 1.77
N HIS A 106 -3.95 6.20 2.20
CA HIS A 106 -3.63 6.22 3.62
C HIS A 106 -4.17 7.48 4.30
N MET A 107 -4.76 7.28 5.49
CA MET A 107 -5.35 8.35 6.28
C MET A 107 -4.29 9.13 7.03
N GLY A 108 -4.14 10.41 6.70
CA GLY A 108 -3.37 11.37 7.47
C GLY A 108 -4.08 11.84 8.75
N PHE A 109 -3.40 12.68 9.52
CA PHE A 109 -3.97 13.28 10.72
C PHE A 109 -5.14 14.22 10.35
N GLY A 110 -6.27 14.11 11.06
CA GLY A 110 -7.44 14.97 10.86
C GLY A 110 -8.29 14.67 9.62
N ASN A 111 -7.90 13.71 8.76
CA ASN A 111 -8.67 13.37 7.58
C ASN A 111 -9.92 12.54 7.93
N THR A 112 -10.98 12.71 7.15
CA THR A 112 -12.16 11.84 7.16
C THR A 112 -12.05 10.79 6.05
N VAL A 113 -12.78 9.67 6.18
CA VAL A 113 -12.78 8.58 5.17
C VAL A 113 -13.17 9.08 3.77
N ARG A 114 -13.90 10.19 3.66
CA ARG A 114 -14.29 10.81 2.38
C ARG A 114 -13.11 11.24 1.50
N VAL A 115 -11.91 11.42 2.08
CA VAL A 115 -10.70 11.71 1.29
C VAL A 115 -10.34 10.58 0.33
N ALA A 116 -10.74 9.34 0.67
CA ALA A 116 -10.47 8.13 -0.10
C ALA A 116 -11.57 7.75 -1.11
N ARG A 117 -12.65 8.54 -1.23
CA ARG A 117 -13.87 8.18 -2.00
C ARG A 117 -13.65 7.69 -3.43
N ASP A 118 -12.54 8.09 -4.05
CA ASP A 118 -12.20 7.74 -5.44
C ASP A 118 -11.13 6.63 -5.51
N ALA A 119 -10.71 6.09 -4.34
CA ALA A 119 -9.75 4.99 -4.25
C ALA A 119 -10.48 3.64 -4.22
N TRP A 120 -9.74 2.56 -4.43
CA TRP A 120 -10.21 1.20 -4.19
C TRP A 120 -10.30 0.90 -2.68
N ALA A 121 -9.32 1.37 -1.91
CA ALA A 121 -9.24 1.11 -0.48
C ALA A 121 -8.79 2.34 0.32
N VAL A 122 -9.06 2.29 1.62
CA VAL A 122 -8.59 3.28 2.58
C VAL A 122 -7.75 2.59 3.66
N GLY A 123 -6.54 3.11 3.89
CA GLY A 123 -5.62 2.60 4.92
C GLY A 123 -5.71 3.41 6.20
N PHE A 124 -6.00 2.75 7.31
CA PHE A 124 -6.06 3.32 8.64
C PHE A 124 -4.83 2.96 9.47
N ARG A 125 -4.29 3.90 10.19
CA ARG A 125 -3.28 3.59 11.22
C ARG A 125 -3.94 2.82 12.35
N GLU A 126 -3.32 1.71 12.81
CA GLU A 126 -3.86 0.82 13.85
C GLU A 126 -4.35 1.56 15.09
N GLY A 127 -3.53 2.45 15.65
CA GLY A 127 -3.86 3.20 16.86
C GLY A 127 -4.98 4.25 16.70
N ARG A 128 -5.56 4.41 15.49
CA ARG A 128 -6.60 5.40 15.17
C ARG A 128 -7.83 4.82 14.53
N VAL A 129 -7.78 3.57 14.10
CA VAL A 129 -8.92 2.91 13.48
C VAL A 129 -10.03 2.67 14.51
N THR A 130 -11.25 2.92 14.10
CA THR A 130 -12.45 2.66 14.91
C THR A 130 -13.46 1.87 14.10
N GLY A 131 -14.36 1.13 14.75
CA GLY A 131 -15.46 0.43 14.08
C GLY A 131 -16.35 1.39 13.27
N ARG A 132 -16.53 2.63 13.71
CA ARG A 132 -17.25 3.67 12.94
C ARG A 132 -16.49 4.05 11.66
N GLY A 133 -15.16 4.11 11.71
CA GLY A 133 -14.31 4.37 10.55
C GLY A 133 -14.40 3.26 9.52
N ILE A 134 -14.32 2.00 9.96
CA ILE A 134 -14.47 0.80 9.12
C ILE A 134 -15.87 0.79 8.46
N ALA A 135 -16.92 0.97 9.25
CA ALA A 135 -18.28 1.04 8.74
C ALA A 135 -18.49 2.20 7.74
N ALA A 136 -17.82 3.34 7.96
CA ALA A 136 -17.87 4.46 7.03
C ALA A 136 -17.15 4.13 5.70
N ALA A 137 -16.06 3.39 5.72
CA ALA A 137 -15.37 2.92 4.53
C ALA A 137 -16.29 2.00 3.70
N HIS A 138 -16.92 1.01 4.34
CA HIS A 138 -17.88 0.12 3.66
C HIS A 138 -19.05 0.86 3.02
N ARG A 139 -19.62 1.87 3.71
CA ARG A 139 -20.70 2.69 3.13
C ARG A 139 -20.29 3.47 1.88
N LEU A 140 -18.99 3.73 1.71
CA LEU A 140 -18.42 4.38 0.52
C LEU A 140 -17.93 3.38 -0.53
N GLY A 141 -18.14 2.07 -0.32
CA GLY A 141 -17.66 1.02 -1.23
C GLY A 141 -16.13 0.81 -1.18
N LEU A 142 -15.48 1.27 -0.11
CA LEU A 142 -14.03 1.18 0.06
C LEU A 142 -13.67 -0.07 0.86
N VAL A 143 -12.55 -0.71 0.51
CA VAL A 143 -11.94 -1.77 1.34
C VAL A 143 -11.19 -1.11 2.50
N PRO A 144 -11.58 -1.37 3.78
CA PRO A 144 -10.85 -0.83 4.94
C PRO A 144 -9.62 -1.68 5.23
N LEU A 145 -8.43 -1.13 5.03
CA LEU A 145 -7.13 -1.73 5.35
C LEU A 145 -6.56 -1.09 6.62
N VAL A 146 -5.82 -1.85 7.43
CA VAL A 146 -5.23 -1.33 8.68
C VAL A 146 -3.73 -1.62 8.75
N TYR A 147 -2.91 -0.62 9.07
CA TYR A 147 -1.45 -0.70 9.19
C TYR A 147 -0.96 -0.14 10.54
N THR A 148 0.08 -0.65 11.17
CA THR A 148 0.69 -1.96 10.97
C THR A 148 0.27 -2.81 12.15
N VAL A 149 -0.29 -3.99 11.92
CA VAL A 149 -0.92 -4.83 12.94
C VAL A 149 -0.12 -6.10 13.13
N ASN A 150 0.53 -6.25 14.28
CA ASN A 150 1.40 -7.39 14.57
C ASN A 150 0.88 -8.29 15.72
N GLU A 151 -0.08 -7.79 16.51
CA GLU A 151 -0.63 -8.50 17.67
C GLU A 151 -1.85 -9.37 17.27
N PRO A 152 -1.80 -10.70 17.54
CA PRO A 152 -2.88 -11.62 17.13
C PRO A 152 -4.26 -11.26 17.71
N GLY A 153 -4.31 -10.75 18.94
CA GLY A 153 -5.56 -10.28 19.55
C GLY A 153 -6.15 -9.09 18.79
N ARG A 154 -5.29 -8.19 18.30
CA ARG A 154 -5.69 -7.04 17.51
C ARG A 154 -6.14 -7.43 16.11
N MET A 155 -5.44 -8.39 15.48
CA MET A 155 -5.85 -8.97 14.19
C MET A 155 -7.29 -9.51 14.27
N ARG A 156 -7.61 -10.36 15.27
CA ARG A 156 -8.96 -10.89 15.49
C ARG A 156 -9.99 -9.80 15.72
N ALA A 157 -9.66 -8.80 16.52
CA ALA A 157 -10.58 -7.68 16.77
C ALA A 157 -10.90 -6.89 15.51
N LEU A 158 -9.91 -6.67 14.63
CA LEU A 158 -10.10 -5.95 13.37
C LEU A 158 -10.87 -6.78 12.34
N ASP A 159 -10.64 -8.08 12.26
CA ASP A 159 -11.44 -9.01 11.48
C ASP A 159 -12.92 -8.95 11.92
N SER A 160 -13.19 -9.08 13.21
CA SER A 160 -14.55 -8.97 13.78
C SER A 160 -15.22 -7.61 13.54
N LEU A 161 -14.45 -6.54 13.36
CA LEU A 161 -14.95 -5.21 13.00
C LEU A 161 -15.18 -5.05 11.49
N GLY A 162 -14.82 -6.05 10.68
CA GLY A 162 -14.97 -6.04 9.24
C GLY A 162 -13.84 -5.32 8.49
N ALA A 163 -12.60 -5.32 9.02
CA ALA A 163 -11.45 -4.92 8.23
C ALA A 163 -11.30 -5.85 7.02
N GLY A 164 -11.07 -5.30 5.83
CA GLY A 164 -10.90 -6.06 4.59
C GLY A 164 -9.48 -6.60 4.42
N GLY A 165 -8.53 -6.16 5.25
CA GLY A 165 -7.15 -6.65 5.26
C GLY A 165 -6.28 -5.84 6.21
N ILE A 166 -5.07 -6.33 6.43
CA ILE A 166 -4.08 -5.67 7.30
C ILE A 166 -2.69 -5.68 6.65
N PHE A 167 -1.90 -4.66 6.98
CA PHE A 167 -0.45 -4.68 6.77
C PHE A 167 0.19 -5.20 8.03
N THR A 168 1.08 -6.17 7.90
CA THR A 168 1.72 -6.83 9.04
C THR A 168 3.13 -7.30 8.71
N ASP A 169 4.00 -7.29 9.71
CA ASP A 169 5.32 -7.92 9.65
C ASP A 169 5.26 -9.44 9.98
N ARG A 170 4.04 -9.93 10.32
CA ARG A 170 3.79 -11.31 10.77
C ARG A 170 2.66 -11.98 9.98
N PRO A 171 2.84 -12.16 8.66
CA PRO A 171 1.79 -12.67 7.78
C PRO A 171 1.31 -14.08 8.15
N GLU A 172 2.17 -14.91 8.75
CA GLU A 172 1.82 -16.26 9.22
C GLU A 172 0.70 -16.26 10.29
N LEU A 173 0.55 -15.15 11.02
CA LEU A 173 -0.50 -14.99 12.02
C LEU A 173 -1.78 -14.37 11.43
N ALA A 174 -1.67 -13.69 10.31
CA ALA A 174 -2.76 -12.96 9.68
C ALA A 174 -3.58 -13.84 8.73
N LEU A 175 -2.95 -14.72 7.95
CA LEU A 175 -3.61 -15.51 6.90
C LEU A 175 -4.81 -16.35 7.38
N PRO A 176 -4.82 -16.94 8.59
CA PRO A 176 -5.99 -17.66 9.07
C PRO A 176 -7.23 -16.79 9.27
N LEU A 177 -7.04 -15.47 9.45
CA LEU A 177 -8.11 -14.49 9.70
C LEU A 177 -8.47 -13.71 8.44
N PHE A 178 -7.48 -13.43 7.61
CA PHE A 178 -7.62 -12.70 6.36
C PHE A 178 -7.17 -13.61 5.20
N PRO A 179 -8.02 -14.58 4.82
CA PRO A 179 -7.65 -15.52 3.77
C PRO A 179 -7.50 -14.79 2.43
N VAL A 180 -6.47 -15.18 1.70
CA VAL A 180 -6.23 -14.66 0.35
C VAL A 180 -7.35 -15.16 -0.57
N ALA A 181 -7.99 -14.24 -1.29
CA ALA A 181 -8.94 -14.63 -2.32
C ALA A 181 -8.22 -15.42 -3.42
N ALA A 182 -8.85 -16.52 -3.89
CA ALA A 182 -8.30 -17.23 -5.03
C ALA A 182 -8.15 -16.25 -6.21
N ARG A 183 -6.94 -16.13 -6.75
CA ARG A 183 -6.73 -15.34 -7.97
C ARG A 183 -7.42 -16.08 -9.12
N PRO A 184 -8.16 -15.36 -9.97
CA PRO A 184 -8.84 -15.96 -11.12
C PRO A 184 -7.86 -16.53 -12.14
#